data_4e79ebf87b3125d74793bfc23d8dc34f
#
_entry.id   4e79ebf87b3125d74793bfc23d8dc34f
#
_cell.length_a   1.000
_cell.length_b   1.000
_cell.length_c   1.000
_cell.angle_alpha   90.00
_cell.angle_beta   90.00
_cell.angle_gamma   90.00
#
_symmetry.space_group_name_H-M   'P 1'
#
loop_
_entity.id
_entity.type
_entity.pdbx_description
1 polymer ?
#
loop_
_entity_poly.entity_id
_entity_poly.type
_entity_poly.pdbx_seq_one_letter_code
_entity_poly.pdbx_strand_id
1 'polypeptide(L)'
;MKKALVITAIIVALIASVGGGLWWKAREDYLTAKATEGQAYNKGLTKYEMGPADPQEILELVNKERARIGVAPLVMDENVQKSAQLKADDMVAKGYRQHIIPGTQYTLSKEMAYWVNKSCSKSSENITWGKDGDNESTSQASFSAWMSSEPHRKAIQNPKYTKTGIGVKDGVVVQHFCIP
;
A
#
# COMPACT_ATOMS: atom_id res chain seq x y z
N MET A 1 -30.92 27.12 -17.72
CA MET A 1 -30.24 26.94 -16.43
C MET A 1 -31.16 26.43 -15.29
N LYS A 2 -32.43 26.85 -15.21
CA LYS A 2 -33.35 26.38 -14.12
C LYS A 2 -33.80 24.94 -14.18
N LYS A 3 -33.83 24.29 -15.36
CA LYS A 3 -34.22 22.85 -15.50
C LYS A 3 -33.20 21.87 -15.00
N ALA A 4 -31.91 22.17 -15.08
CA ALA A 4 -30.84 21.27 -14.59
C ALA A 4 -30.81 21.20 -13.04
N LEU A 5 -31.11 22.28 -12.35
CA LEU A 5 -31.17 22.33 -10.88
C LEU A 5 -32.31 21.49 -10.30
N VAL A 6 -33.48 21.47 -10.98
CA VAL A 6 -34.64 20.70 -10.51
C VAL A 6 -34.46 19.21 -10.66
N ILE A 7 -33.80 18.74 -11.72
CA ILE A 7 -33.51 17.29 -11.94
C ILE A 7 -32.52 16.80 -10.88
N THR A 8 -31.51 17.60 -10.55
CA THR A 8 -30.52 17.23 -9.51
C THR A 8 -31.17 17.14 -8.13
N ALA A 9 -32.11 18.02 -7.80
CA ALA A 9 -32.83 18.00 -6.52
C ALA A 9 -33.78 16.78 -6.41
N ILE A 10 -34.44 16.38 -7.49
CA ILE A 10 -35.35 15.22 -7.50
C ILE A 10 -34.60 13.90 -7.38
N ILE A 11 -33.43 13.75 -8.02
CA ILE A 11 -32.59 12.57 -7.89
C ILE A 11 -32.07 12.41 -6.45
N VAL A 12 -31.70 13.51 -5.80
CA VAL A 12 -31.27 13.50 -4.39
C VAL A 12 -32.41 13.11 -3.44
N ALA A 13 -33.66 13.52 -3.73
CA ALA A 13 -34.82 13.20 -2.89
C ALA A 13 -35.30 11.73 -3.04
N LEU A 14 -35.16 11.12 -4.23
CA LEU A 14 -35.54 9.72 -4.46
C LEU A 14 -34.54 8.70 -3.89
N ILE A 15 -33.29 9.08 -3.73
CA ILE A 15 -32.24 8.21 -3.14
C ILE A 15 -32.35 8.17 -1.60
N ALA A 16 -32.95 9.19 -0.97
CA ALA A 16 -33.13 9.25 0.48
C ALA A 16 -34.18 8.26 1.04
N SER A 17 -35.03 7.65 0.18
CA SER A 17 -36.15 6.81 0.59
C SER A 17 -35.87 5.29 0.54
N VAL A 18 -34.73 4.84 0.04
CA VAL A 18 -34.38 3.40 -0.06
C VAL A 18 -32.96 3.18 0.44
N GLY A 19 -32.81 2.86 1.73
CA GLY A 19 -31.55 2.41 2.31
C GLY A 19 -30.58 3.51 2.77
N GLY A 20 -31.06 4.51 3.47
CA GLY A 20 -30.36 5.79 3.75
C GLY A 20 -29.02 5.81 4.45
N GLY A 21 -28.55 4.71 5.07
CA GLY A 21 -27.29 4.73 5.85
C GLY A 21 -26.04 4.51 5.00
N LEU A 22 -26.07 3.55 4.09
CA LEU A 22 -24.89 3.16 3.28
C LEU A 22 -24.58 4.18 2.18
N TRP A 23 -25.61 4.74 1.54
CA TRP A 23 -25.44 5.77 0.49
C TRP A 23 -24.95 7.10 1.03
N TRP A 24 -25.42 7.48 2.22
CA TRP A 24 -24.98 8.71 2.87
C TRP A 24 -23.49 8.62 3.22
N LYS A 25 -23.07 7.50 3.81
CA LYS A 25 -21.67 7.28 4.16
C LYS A 25 -20.77 7.26 2.92
N ALA A 26 -21.14 6.53 1.88
CA ALA A 26 -20.39 6.50 0.63
C ALA A 26 -20.29 7.89 -0.05
N ARG A 27 -21.33 8.71 0.06
CA ARG A 27 -21.32 10.09 -0.43
C ARG A 27 -20.41 10.98 0.41
N GLU A 28 -20.45 10.87 1.72
CA GLU A 28 -19.56 11.60 2.65
C GLU A 28 -18.11 11.21 2.40
N ASP A 29 -17.82 9.92 2.29
CA ASP A 29 -16.48 9.39 2.00
C ASP A 29 -15.98 9.92 0.65
N TYR A 30 -16.82 9.92 -0.39
CA TYR A 30 -16.50 10.48 -1.71
C TYR A 30 -16.22 11.99 -1.64
N LEU A 31 -17.07 12.77 -0.94
CA LEU A 31 -16.89 14.23 -0.82
C LEU A 31 -15.66 14.56 0.01
N THR A 32 -15.38 13.79 1.04
CA THR A 32 -14.16 13.94 1.85
C THR A 32 -12.91 13.62 1.03
N ALA A 33 -12.92 12.52 0.27
CA ALA A 33 -11.84 12.18 -0.65
C ALA A 33 -11.62 13.29 -1.70
N LYS A 34 -12.67 13.81 -2.31
CA LYS A 34 -12.61 14.93 -3.26
C LYS A 34 -12.09 16.22 -2.64
N ALA A 35 -12.49 16.53 -1.41
CA ALA A 35 -11.99 17.71 -0.69
C ALA A 35 -10.50 17.56 -0.35
N THR A 36 -10.08 16.37 0.07
CA THR A 36 -8.68 16.06 0.35
C THR A 36 -7.84 16.14 -0.92
N GLU A 37 -8.32 15.57 -2.03
CA GLU A 37 -7.69 15.66 -3.35
C GLU A 37 -7.51 17.12 -3.79
N GLY A 38 -8.56 17.95 -3.63
CA GLY A 38 -8.49 19.36 -3.93
C GLY A 38 -7.52 20.14 -3.05
N GLN A 39 -7.44 19.82 -1.75
CA GLN A 39 -6.46 20.43 -0.84
C GLN A 39 -5.03 20.01 -1.16
N ALA A 40 -4.83 18.75 -1.51
CA ALA A 40 -3.54 18.20 -1.91
C ALA A 40 -3.05 18.82 -3.24
N TYR A 41 -3.95 18.99 -4.20
CA TYR A 41 -3.66 19.70 -5.46
C TYR A 41 -3.19 21.14 -5.21
N ASN A 42 -3.84 21.85 -4.30
CA ASN A 42 -3.44 23.21 -3.91
C ASN A 42 -2.10 23.28 -3.17
N LYS A 43 -1.62 22.16 -2.61
CA LYS A 43 -0.29 22.01 -1.98
C LYS A 43 0.75 21.44 -2.93
N GLY A 44 0.39 21.12 -4.17
CA GLY A 44 1.28 20.46 -5.15
C GLY A 44 1.64 19.01 -4.79
N LEU A 45 0.86 18.35 -3.91
CA LEU A 45 1.08 16.96 -3.55
C LEU A 45 0.64 16.01 -4.69
N THR A 46 1.38 14.94 -4.87
CA THR A 46 1.02 13.85 -5.79
C THR A 46 0.06 12.88 -5.12
N LYS A 47 -0.63 12.02 -5.91
CA LYS A 47 -1.50 10.96 -5.35
C LYS A 47 -0.77 10.06 -4.35
N TYR A 48 0.53 9.86 -4.52
CA TYR A 48 1.35 8.99 -3.66
C TYR A 48 1.69 9.60 -2.29
N GLU A 49 1.42 10.89 -2.11
CA GLU A 49 1.65 11.63 -0.86
C GLU A 49 0.36 11.87 -0.07
N MET A 50 -0.77 11.34 -0.57
CA MET A 50 -2.09 11.49 0.03
C MET A 50 -2.57 10.18 0.65
N GLY A 51 -3.06 10.25 1.89
CA GLY A 51 -3.64 9.11 2.58
C GLY A 51 -2.63 8.02 2.98
N PRO A 52 -3.12 6.91 3.52
CA PRO A 52 -2.29 5.78 3.90
C PRO A 52 -1.67 5.12 2.66
N ALA A 53 -0.54 4.45 2.87
CA ALA A 53 0.15 3.72 1.83
C ALA A 53 -0.78 2.69 1.16
N ASP A 54 -0.75 2.66 -0.17
CA ASP A 54 -1.50 1.72 -0.99
C ASP A 54 -0.54 0.76 -1.71
N PRO A 55 -0.78 -0.58 -1.68
CA PRO A 55 0.09 -1.56 -2.31
C PRO A 55 0.29 -1.34 -3.82
N GLN A 56 -0.74 -0.91 -4.54
CA GLN A 56 -0.66 -0.68 -5.98
C GLN A 56 0.16 0.58 -6.30
N GLU A 57 -0.03 1.65 -5.54
CA GLU A 57 0.76 2.88 -5.69
C GLU A 57 2.25 2.66 -5.40
N ILE A 58 2.56 1.86 -4.37
CA ILE A 58 3.94 1.47 -4.07
C ILE A 58 4.53 0.66 -5.22
N LEU A 59 3.78 -0.30 -5.77
CA LEU A 59 4.22 -1.07 -6.94
C LEU A 59 4.50 -0.15 -8.15
N GLU A 60 3.66 0.84 -8.39
CA GLU A 60 3.87 1.83 -9.45
C GLU A 60 5.18 2.61 -9.24
N LEU A 61 5.44 3.10 -8.01
CA LEU A 61 6.68 3.83 -7.68
C LEU A 61 7.92 2.95 -7.86
N VAL A 62 7.87 1.72 -7.36
CA VAL A 62 8.93 0.72 -7.51
C VAL A 62 9.18 0.44 -8.99
N ASN A 63 8.15 0.23 -9.78
CA ASN A 63 8.28 -0.07 -11.21
C ASN A 63 8.75 1.13 -12.04
N LYS A 64 8.41 2.36 -11.65
CA LYS A 64 9.01 3.57 -12.24
C LYS A 64 10.52 3.62 -12.03
N GLU A 65 11.00 3.31 -10.83
CA GLU A 65 12.44 3.25 -10.56
C GLU A 65 13.11 2.13 -11.34
N ARG A 66 12.51 0.94 -11.40
CA ARG A 66 13.03 -0.20 -12.16
C ARG A 66 13.13 0.14 -13.66
N ALA A 67 12.10 0.76 -14.23
CA ALA A 67 12.13 1.23 -15.62
C ALA A 67 13.22 2.28 -15.86
N ARG A 68 13.41 3.22 -14.91
CA ARG A 68 14.46 4.26 -14.98
C ARG A 68 15.87 3.67 -15.15
N ILE A 69 16.11 2.50 -14.55
CA ILE A 69 17.42 1.82 -14.61
C ILE A 69 17.45 0.64 -15.59
N GLY A 70 16.41 0.49 -16.43
CA GLY A 70 16.35 -0.56 -17.45
C GLY A 70 16.11 -1.98 -16.94
N VAL A 71 15.53 -2.12 -15.73
CA VAL A 71 15.18 -3.43 -15.13
C VAL A 71 13.69 -3.72 -15.35
N ALA A 72 13.37 -4.98 -15.67
CA ALA A 72 11.99 -5.41 -15.88
C ALA A 72 11.09 -5.13 -14.66
N PRO A 73 9.82 -4.76 -14.86
CA PRO A 73 8.90 -4.48 -13.77
C PRO A 73 8.63 -5.74 -12.92
N LEU A 74 8.32 -5.51 -11.65
CA LEU A 74 7.77 -6.52 -10.76
C LEU A 74 6.27 -6.70 -11.03
N VAL A 75 5.80 -7.95 -10.91
CA VAL A 75 4.37 -8.28 -11.00
C VAL A 75 3.88 -8.71 -9.62
N MET A 76 2.70 -8.21 -9.22
CA MET A 76 2.06 -8.64 -7.98
C MET A 76 1.70 -10.13 -8.07
N ASP A 77 2.09 -10.91 -7.05
CA ASP A 77 1.76 -12.34 -6.93
C ASP A 77 0.90 -12.55 -5.68
N GLU A 78 -0.24 -13.20 -5.81
CA GLU A 78 -1.21 -13.36 -4.73
C GLU A 78 -0.65 -14.07 -3.50
N ASN A 79 0.20 -15.08 -3.68
CA ASN A 79 0.81 -15.81 -2.56
C ASN A 79 1.85 -14.93 -1.84
N VAL A 80 2.66 -14.20 -2.61
CA VAL A 80 3.66 -13.26 -2.06
C VAL A 80 2.95 -12.09 -1.37
N GLN A 81 1.84 -11.60 -1.95
CA GLN A 81 0.98 -10.57 -1.36
C GLN A 81 0.43 -11.03 -0.01
N LYS A 82 -0.09 -12.25 0.07
CA LYS A 82 -0.62 -12.82 1.32
C LYS A 82 0.46 -12.94 2.39
N SER A 83 1.66 -13.38 2.03
CA SER A 83 2.79 -13.43 2.96
C SER A 83 3.19 -12.04 3.49
N ALA A 84 3.25 -11.04 2.62
CA ALA A 84 3.60 -9.66 3.00
C ALA A 84 2.53 -9.04 3.91
N GLN A 85 1.24 -9.28 3.63
CA GLN A 85 0.15 -8.80 4.48
C GLN A 85 0.19 -9.45 5.87
N LEU A 86 0.36 -10.77 5.96
CA LEU A 86 0.51 -11.46 7.24
C LEU A 86 1.70 -10.91 8.06
N LYS A 87 2.78 -10.51 7.41
CA LYS A 87 3.93 -9.89 8.09
C LYS A 87 3.57 -8.50 8.64
N ALA A 88 2.90 -7.67 7.87
CA ALA A 88 2.46 -6.35 8.32
C ALA A 88 1.49 -6.46 9.51
N ASP A 89 0.52 -7.38 9.42
CA ASP A 89 -0.44 -7.66 10.51
C ASP A 89 0.28 -8.15 11.78
N ASP A 90 1.23 -9.07 11.65
CA ASP A 90 2.00 -9.60 12.78
C ASP A 90 2.87 -8.53 13.45
N MET A 91 3.50 -7.67 12.65
CA MET A 91 4.30 -6.54 13.15
C MET A 91 3.45 -5.57 13.98
N VAL A 92 2.25 -5.24 13.53
CA VAL A 92 1.32 -4.38 14.25
C VAL A 92 0.81 -5.07 15.50
N ALA A 93 0.31 -6.29 15.37
CA ALA A 93 -0.28 -7.04 16.48
C ALA A 93 0.70 -7.28 17.64
N LYS A 94 1.99 -7.48 17.33
CA LYS A 94 3.04 -7.73 18.32
C LYS A 94 3.90 -6.51 18.66
N GLY A 95 3.66 -5.37 18.02
CA GLY A 95 4.33 -4.11 18.30
C GLY A 95 5.83 -4.08 17.98
N TYR A 96 6.31 -4.83 16.96
CA TYR A 96 7.73 -4.81 16.60
C TYR A 96 8.01 -4.15 15.24
N ARG A 97 9.24 -3.66 15.08
CA ARG A 97 9.70 -2.92 13.91
C ARG A 97 11.07 -3.42 13.45
N GLN A 98 11.13 -4.67 13.05
CA GLN A 98 12.35 -5.36 12.59
C GLN A 98 12.02 -6.56 11.71
N HIS A 99 13.02 -7.06 10.96
CA HIS A 99 12.85 -8.21 10.08
C HIS A 99 12.56 -9.50 10.86
N ILE A 100 13.35 -9.75 11.92
CA ILE A 100 13.22 -10.98 12.71
C ILE A 100 12.00 -10.89 13.63
N ILE A 101 11.18 -11.92 13.63
CA ILE A 101 10.02 -12.03 14.52
C ILE A 101 10.52 -12.22 15.96
N PRO A 102 10.07 -11.38 16.92
CA PRO A 102 10.50 -11.48 18.32
C PRO A 102 10.34 -12.89 18.91
N GLY A 103 11.37 -13.32 19.64
CA GLY A 103 11.40 -14.67 20.24
C GLY A 103 11.75 -15.80 19.25
N THR A 104 12.12 -15.45 18.01
CA THR A 104 12.54 -16.41 16.99
C THR A 104 13.85 -15.97 16.33
N GLN A 105 14.40 -16.83 15.45
CA GLN A 105 15.50 -16.48 14.55
C GLN A 105 15.04 -16.27 13.10
N TYR A 106 13.72 -16.22 12.86
CA TYR A 106 13.12 -16.22 11.53
C TYR A 106 12.54 -14.86 11.18
N THR A 107 12.65 -14.50 9.92
CA THR A 107 11.97 -13.31 9.34
C THR A 107 10.52 -13.59 8.99
N LEU A 108 10.19 -14.86 8.70
CA LEU A 108 8.86 -15.31 8.33
C LEU A 108 8.36 -16.36 9.32
N SER A 109 7.09 -16.28 9.72
CA SER A 109 6.40 -17.38 10.41
C SER A 109 6.23 -18.57 9.46
N LYS A 110 5.82 -19.72 10.02
CA LYS A 110 5.52 -20.91 9.18
C LYS A 110 4.44 -20.63 8.14
N GLU A 111 3.45 -19.83 8.50
CA GLU A 111 2.36 -19.46 7.61
C GLU A 111 2.81 -18.51 6.50
N MET A 112 3.58 -17.47 6.83
CA MET A 112 4.16 -16.56 5.85
C MET A 112 5.08 -17.31 4.87
N ALA A 113 5.95 -18.18 5.39
CA ALA A 113 6.84 -19.03 4.59
C ALA A 113 6.06 -20.00 3.69
N TYR A 114 4.97 -20.57 4.18
CA TYR A 114 4.09 -21.42 3.37
C TYR A 114 3.57 -20.68 2.12
N TRP A 115 3.11 -19.45 2.30
CA TRP A 115 2.57 -18.67 1.19
C TRP A 115 3.67 -18.24 0.21
N VAL A 116 4.77 -17.68 0.70
CA VAL A 116 5.85 -17.21 -0.19
C VAL A 116 6.49 -18.38 -0.97
N ASN A 117 6.67 -19.53 -0.35
CA ASN A 117 7.29 -20.69 -0.98
C ASN A 117 6.44 -21.35 -2.07
N LYS A 118 5.14 -21.01 -2.17
CA LYS A 118 4.30 -21.44 -3.31
C LYS A 118 4.72 -20.79 -4.63
N SER A 119 5.30 -19.62 -4.58
CA SER A 119 5.64 -18.84 -5.78
C SER A 119 7.14 -18.59 -5.93
N CYS A 120 7.94 -18.78 -4.88
CA CYS A 120 9.31 -18.32 -4.83
C CYS A 120 10.30 -19.45 -4.47
N SER A 121 11.37 -19.55 -5.24
CA SER A 121 12.58 -20.30 -4.85
C SER A 121 13.45 -19.50 -3.88
N LYS A 122 13.42 -18.16 -3.97
CA LYS A 122 14.11 -17.25 -3.06
C LYS A 122 13.27 -16.00 -2.85
N SER A 123 13.31 -15.45 -1.65
CA SER A 123 12.63 -14.22 -1.29
C SER A 123 13.54 -13.28 -0.51
N SER A 124 13.16 -11.99 -0.48
CA SER A 124 13.74 -10.99 0.42
C SER A 124 12.64 -10.02 0.85
N GLU A 125 12.94 -9.16 1.81
CA GLU A 125 11.97 -8.30 2.46
C GLU A 125 12.49 -6.87 2.59
N ASN A 126 11.65 -5.89 2.26
CA ASN A 126 11.78 -4.51 2.71
C ASN A 126 10.66 -4.22 3.70
N ILE A 127 10.97 -3.50 4.78
CA ILE A 127 9.98 -3.01 5.73
C ILE A 127 10.19 -1.53 5.99
N THR A 128 9.11 -0.82 6.26
CA THR A 128 9.11 0.55 6.75
C THR A 128 7.88 0.80 7.62
N TRP A 129 7.87 1.91 8.34
CA TRP A 129 6.75 2.33 9.18
C TRP A 129 6.71 3.85 9.29
N GLY A 130 5.56 4.42 9.61
CA GLY A 130 5.41 5.83 9.90
C GLY A 130 6.26 6.28 11.10
N LYS A 131 6.66 7.55 11.13
CA LYS A 131 7.35 8.12 12.28
C LYS A 131 6.43 8.16 13.50
N ASP A 132 7.07 8.19 14.68
CA ASP A 132 6.47 8.16 16.02
C ASP A 132 5.09 8.83 16.11
N GLY A 133 4.03 8.02 16.29
CA GLY A 133 2.67 8.49 16.54
C GLY A 133 1.80 8.74 15.29
N ASP A 134 2.37 8.89 14.12
CA ASP A 134 1.62 8.93 12.87
C ASP A 134 1.43 7.51 12.34
N ASN A 135 0.24 6.96 12.51
CA ASN A 135 -0.14 5.66 11.95
C ASN A 135 -0.22 5.67 10.40
N GLU A 136 0.26 6.72 9.76
CA GLU A 136 0.14 6.92 8.33
C GLU A 136 1.52 7.08 7.68
N SER A 137 2.01 5.99 7.09
CA SER A 137 3.04 6.09 6.07
C SER A 137 2.35 6.22 4.72
N THR A 138 2.65 7.26 3.96
CA THR A 138 2.17 7.38 2.58
C THR A 138 2.96 6.46 1.65
N SER A 139 2.41 6.16 0.46
CA SER A 139 3.11 5.39 -0.56
C SER A 139 4.45 6.02 -0.93
N GLN A 140 4.50 7.35 -1.10
CA GLN A 140 5.73 8.09 -1.41
C GLN A 140 6.73 8.05 -0.25
N ALA A 141 6.29 8.23 1.00
CA ALA A 141 7.17 8.19 2.16
C ALA A 141 7.84 6.82 2.31
N SER A 142 7.06 5.75 2.16
CA SER A 142 7.55 4.37 2.22
C SER A 142 8.59 4.08 1.13
N PHE A 143 8.28 4.43 -0.12
CA PHE A 143 9.20 4.28 -1.23
C PHE A 143 10.48 5.11 -1.02
N SER A 144 10.38 6.36 -0.59
CA SER A 144 11.53 7.24 -0.34
C SER A 144 12.44 6.71 0.78
N ALA A 145 11.85 6.15 1.85
CA ALA A 145 12.61 5.52 2.93
C ALA A 145 13.42 4.33 2.40
N TRP A 146 12.82 3.47 1.58
CA TRP A 146 13.54 2.36 0.97
C TRP A 146 14.63 2.81 0.00
N MET A 147 14.37 3.82 -0.83
CA MET A 147 15.37 4.35 -1.77
C MET A 147 16.54 5.04 -1.08
N SER A 148 16.34 5.59 0.11
CA SER A 148 17.42 6.20 0.91
C SER A 148 18.32 5.17 1.58
N SER A 149 17.87 3.93 1.75
CA SER A 149 18.62 2.83 2.36
C SER A 149 19.22 1.93 1.29
N GLU A 150 20.55 1.79 1.29
CA GLU A 150 21.24 0.98 0.28
C GLU A 150 20.75 -0.48 0.20
N PRO A 151 20.56 -1.23 1.30
CA PRO A 151 20.04 -2.60 1.24
C PRO A 151 18.65 -2.68 0.62
N HIS A 152 17.72 -1.79 1.02
CA HIS A 152 16.37 -1.76 0.50
C HIS A 152 16.34 -1.37 -0.98
N ARG A 153 17.12 -0.36 -1.37
CA ARG A 153 17.25 0.06 -2.77
C ARG A 153 17.81 -1.07 -3.65
N LYS A 154 18.83 -1.79 -3.18
CA LYS A 154 19.38 -2.96 -3.90
C LYS A 154 18.32 -4.04 -4.11
N ALA A 155 17.43 -4.29 -3.17
CA ALA A 155 16.33 -5.24 -3.35
C ALA A 155 15.37 -4.76 -4.46
N ILE A 156 14.95 -3.49 -4.43
CA ILE A 156 14.09 -2.89 -5.46
C ILE A 156 14.72 -3.00 -6.86
N GLN A 157 16.02 -2.74 -6.97
CA GLN A 157 16.77 -2.66 -8.23
C GLN A 157 17.28 -4.02 -8.73
N ASN A 158 17.10 -5.10 -7.97
CA ASN A 158 17.64 -6.42 -8.33
C ASN A 158 16.87 -7.03 -9.52
N PRO A 159 17.54 -7.30 -10.65
CA PRO A 159 16.88 -7.83 -11.84
C PRO A 159 16.41 -9.28 -11.68
N LYS A 160 16.89 -10.03 -10.66
CA LYS A 160 16.47 -11.41 -10.41
C LYS A 160 15.07 -11.52 -9.81
N TYR A 161 14.59 -10.47 -9.14
CA TYR A 161 13.22 -10.45 -8.67
C TYR A 161 12.27 -10.07 -9.81
N THR A 162 11.25 -10.89 -9.99
CA THR A 162 10.21 -10.70 -11.03
C THR A 162 8.82 -10.61 -10.46
N LYS A 163 8.62 -11.09 -9.22
CA LYS A 163 7.35 -11.02 -8.50
C LYS A 163 7.52 -10.31 -7.17
N THR A 164 6.42 -9.77 -6.66
CA THR A 164 6.37 -9.08 -5.37
C THR A 164 5.00 -9.23 -4.70
N GLY A 165 4.96 -8.96 -3.40
CA GLY A 165 3.74 -8.72 -2.64
C GLY A 165 3.98 -7.57 -1.68
N ILE A 166 2.96 -6.74 -1.42
CA ILE A 166 3.08 -5.56 -0.58
C ILE A 166 1.94 -5.54 0.44
N GLY A 167 2.29 -5.73 1.71
CA GLY A 167 1.34 -5.67 2.83
C GLY A 167 1.36 -4.32 3.52
N VAL A 168 0.19 -3.81 3.90
CA VAL A 168 0.04 -2.54 4.62
C VAL A 168 -0.88 -2.74 5.81
N LYS A 169 -0.47 -2.26 6.97
CA LYS A 169 -1.27 -2.27 8.19
C LYS A 169 -0.83 -1.15 9.14
N ASP A 170 -1.74 -0.25 9.49
CA ASP A 170 -1.54 0.81 10.49
C ASP A 170 -0.16 1.48 10.40
N GLY A 171 0.17 2.02 9.22
CA GLY A 171 1.44 2.69 8.93
C GLY A 171 2.65 1.77 8.75
N VAL A 172 2.53 0.46 8.96
CA VAL A 172 3.56 -0.53 8.62
C VAL A 172 3.39 -0.93 7.16
N VAL A 173 4.49 -0.93 6.42
CA VAL A 173 4.53 -1.36 5.03
C VAL A 173 5.63 -2.41 4.85
N VAL A 174 5.24 -3.54 4.30
CA VAL A 174 6.12 -4.70 4.03
C VAL A 174 6.10 -4.99 2.54
N GLN A 175 7.24 -5.13 1.93
CA GLN A 175 7.37 -5.63 0.56
C GLN A 175 8.18 -6.92 0.56
N HIS A 176 7.60 -8.01 0.09
CA HIS A 176 8.31 -9.23 -0.22
C HIS A 176 8.66 -9.29 -1.70
N PHE A 177 9.91 -9.62 -1.99
CA PHE A 177 10.43 -9.85 -3.33
C PHE A 177 10.58 -11.34 -3.59
N CYS A 178 10.41 -11.76 -4.83
CA CYS A 178 10.35 -13.17 -5.19
C CYS A 178 11.14 -13.46 -6.48
N ILE A 179 11.99 -14.47 -6.41
CA ILE A 179 12.52 -15.19 -7.56
C ILE A 179 11.68 -16.46 -7.68
N PRO A 180 10.95 -16.68 -8.78
CA PRO A 180 10.15 -17.90 -9.01
C PRO A 180 10.97 -19.19 -8.98
#